data_724e9f3097e0d805035fb79d53793261
#
_entry.id   724e9f3097e0d805035fb79d53793261
#
_cell.length_a   1.000
_cell.length_b   1.000
_cell.length_c   1.000
_cell.angle_alpha   90.00
_cell.angle_beta   90.00
_cell.angle_gamma   90.00
#
_symmetry.space_group_name_H-M   'P 1'
#
loop_
_entity.id
_entity.type
_entity.pdbx_description
1 polymer ?
#
loop_
_entity_poly.entity_id
_entity_poly.type
_entity_poly.pdbx_seq_one_letter_code
_entity_poly.pdbx_strand_id
1 'polypeptide(L)'
;MAFPSDFRQAQPADQADGLRRLFSVRSVRFIPVVSNPFVQHQDQLLHRMMVALESLGLYTLMVDASERSPRVREGGFDGLAKFIEPRSDRRAYLAARGLPERWSESVAGPRGFLRAIIDAAPLSQAVLLHASAAELARLLGSGEQGLSRPRPLVLCDERADAVTHAYASLKRLATEVGWREHDMLMSAEIDAPASWHVPGRLAQCADLFFGGVQNDCLEIVPTRPATWRAAEALAAFMDSALQAGAAFVPASQRRPRPGAAPRPISSPSLQPMV
;
A
#
# COMPACT_ATOMS: atom_id res chain seq x y z
N MET A 1 28.62 43.72 27.23
CA MET A 1 27.36 43.16 26.70
C MET A 1 27.59 42.79 25.26
N ALA A 2 27.76 41.50 24.99
CA ALA A 2 27.98 40.98 23.66
C ALA A 2 26.73 40.12 23.29
N PHE A 3 26.09 40.46 22.16
CA PHE A 3 24.97 39.70 21.60
C PHE A 3 25.53 38.54 20.76
N PRO A 4 25.07 37.30 20.94
CA PRO A 4 25.42 36.23 20.04
C PRO A 4 24.51 36.30 18.81
N SER A 5 25.15 36.52 17.67
CA SER A 5 24.54 36.43 16.33
C SER A 5 24.58 34.98 15.86
N ASP A 6 23.56 34.20 16.17
CA ASP A 6 23.36 32.87 15.60
C ASP A 6 22.26 32.93 14.53
N PHE A 7 22.60 33.51 13.38
CA PHE A 7 21.84 33.29 12.15
C PHE A 7 22.29 31.95 11.55
N ARG A 8 21.58 30.87 11.87
CA ARG A 8 21.65 29.64 11.08
C ARG A 8 21.15 29.99 9.68
N GLN A 9 22.09 30.14 8.75
CA GLN A 9 21.78 30.20 7.34
C GLN A 9 21.05 28.91 6.95
N ALA A 10 19.77 29.06 6.57
CA ALA A 10 19.04 27.99 5.88
C ALA A 10 19.83 27.64 4.62
N GLN A 11 20.35 26.41 4.54
CA GLN A 11 20.99 25.91 3.32
C GLN A 11 19.98 26.06 2.18
N PRO A 12 20.37 26.64 1.05
CA PRO A 12 19.51 26.69 -0.12
C PRO A 12 19.18 25.25 -0.52
N ALA A 13 17.87 24.93 -0.58
CA ALA A 13 17.42 23.67 -1.12
C ALA A 13 18.09 23.46 -2.48
N ASP A 14 18.85 22.39 -2.62
CA ASP A 14 19.64 22.10 -3.80
C ASP A 14 18.73 22.06 -5.04
N GLN A 15 18.87 23.01 -5.96
CA GLN A 15 18.12 23.05 -7.23
C GLN A 15 18.27 21.74 -8.01
N ALA A 16 19.40 21.03 -7.83
CA ALA A 16 19.62 19.71 -8.37
C ALA A 16 18.67 18.66 -7.76
N ASP A 17 18.24 18.82 -6.51
CA ASP A 17 17.28 17.91 -5.88
C ASP A 17 15.86 18.12 -6.43
N GLY A 18 15.47 19.35 -6.71
CA GLY A 18 14.26 19.69 -7.42
C GLY A 18 14.24 19.13 -8.86
N LEU A 19 15.34 19.25 -9.57
CA LEU A 19 15.52 18.69 -10.90
C LEU A 19 15.56 17.15 -10.88
N ARG A 20 16.24 16.54 -9.92
CA ARG A 20 16.23 15.07 -9.74
C ARG A 20 14.84 14.54 -9.49
N ARG A 21 13.99 15.25 -8.71
CA ARG A 21 12.58 14.89 -8.49
C ARG A 21 11.73 15.00 -9.75
N LEU A 22 11.99 15.96 -10.63
CA LEU A 22 11.31 16.10 -11.93
C LEU A 22 11.67 14.99 -12.92
N PHE A 23 12.90 14.47 -12.85
CA PHE A 23 13.40 13.40 -13.75
C PHE A 23 13.45 12.01 -13.10
N SER A 24 13.16 11.89 -11.79
CA SER A 24 13.02 10.59 -11.16
C SER A 24 11.78 9.88 -11.70
N VAL A 25 11.95 8.63 -12.12
CA VAL A 25 10.83 7.76 -12.48
C VAL A 25 9.89 7.71 -11.27
N ARG A 26 8.71 8.30 -11.42
CA ARG A 26 7.74 8.37 -10.35
C ARG A 26 7.25 6.95 -10.04
N SER A 27 7.71 6.38 -8.95
CA SER A 27 7.18 5.12 -8.44
C SER A 27 6.18 5.40 -7.33
N VAL A 28 4.97 4.87 -7.48
CA VAL A 28 3.98 4.86 -6.42
C VAL A 28 4.10 3.53 -5.68
N ARG A 29 4.11 3.57 -4.35
CA ARG A 29 4.16 2.38 -3.51
C ARG A 29 2.76 2.01 -3.03
N PHE A 30 2.33 0.79 -3.33
CA PHE A 30 1.11 0.21 -2.78
C PHE A 30 1.46 -0.61 -1.55
N ILE A 31 0.93 -0.21 -0.39
CA ILE A 31 1.05 -0.93 0.87
C ILE A 31 -0.25 -1.73 1.03
N PRO A 32 -0.23 -3.06 0.85
CA PRO A 32 -1.43 -3.87 1.05
C PRO A 32 -1.74 -3.98 2.54
N VAL A 33 -2.93 -3.55 2.93
CA VAL A 33 -3.45 -3.64 4.28
C VAL A 33 -4.60 -4.63 4.29
N VAL A 34 -4.42 -5.73 4.98
CA VAL A 34 -5.44 -6.79 5.07
C VAL A 34 -6.56 -6.34 5.98
N SER A 35 -7.77 -6.21 5.44
CA SER A 35 -8.95 -5.87 6.22
C SER A 35 -9.31 -6.99 7.19
N ASN A 36 -9.69 -6.61 8.40
CA ASN A 36 -10.16 -7.53 9.40
C ASN A 36 -11.43 -6.96 10.06
N PRO A 37 -12.62 -7.43 9.67
CA PRO A 37 -13.88 -6.85 10.13
C PRO A 37 -14.14 -7.03 11.63
N PHE A 38 -13.33 -7.86 12.29
CA PHE A 38 -13.44 -8.11 13.72
C PHE A 38 -12.56 -7.18 14.58
N VAL A 39 -11.62 -6.47 13.99
CA VAL A 39 -10.76 -5.52 14.72
C VAL A 39 -11.54 -4.30 15.14
N GLN A 40 -11.44 -3.97 16.44
CA GLN A 40 -12.03 -2.75 16.98
C GLN A 40 -11.21 -1.53 16.58
N HIS A 41 -11.89 -0.40 16.44
CA HIS A 41 -11.26 0.89 16.11
C HIS A 41 -10.39 0.86 14.84
N GLN A 42 -10.71 -0.02 13.88
CA GLN A 42 -9.96 -0.18 12.64
C GLN A 42 -9.82 1.16 11.89
N ASP A 43 -10.88 1.97 11.84
CA ASP A 43 -10.85 3.29 11.17
C ASP A 43 -9.84 4.23 11.82
N GLN A 44 -9.70 4.16 13.15
CA GLN A 44 -8.70 4.94 13.88
C GLN A 44 -7.28 4.42 13.63
N LEU A 45 -7.08 3.09 13.51
CA LEU A 45 -5.80 2.52 13.10
C LEU A 45 -5.39 3.03 11.72
N LEU A 46 -6.28 2.91 10.73
CA LEU A 46 -6.04 3.37 9.36
C LEU A 46 -5.75 4.87 9.31
N HIS A 47 -6.49 5.66 10.07
CA HIS A 47 -6.22 7.09 10.20
C HIS A 47 -4.81 7.37 10.73
N ARG A 48 -4.37 6.66 11.77
CA ARG A 48 -3.02 6.83 12.34
C ARG A 48 -1.92 6.41 11.38
N MET A 49 -2.13 5.35 10.62
CA MET A 49 -1.19 4.95 9.57
C MET A 49 -1.01 6.06 8.51
N MET A 50 -2.12 6.70 8.10
CA MET A 50 -2.05 7.83 7.17
C MET A 50 -1.32 9.04 7.78
N VAL A 51 -1.57 9.35 9.06
CA VAL A 51 -0.87 10.43 9.77
C VAL A 51 0.63 10.13 9.87
N ALA A 52 1.00 8.88 10.14
CA ALA A 52 2.40 8.47 10.18
C ALA A 52 3.11 8.65 8.83
N LEU A 53 2.48 8.25 7.72
CA LEU A 53 3.03 8.48 6.37
C LEU A 53 3.11 9.97 6.02
N GLU A 54 2.13 10.79 6.44
CA GLU A 54 2.18 12.25 6.28
C GLU A 54 3.35 12.87 7.06
N SER A 55 3.64 12.37 8.28
CA SER A 55 4.78 12.83 9.08
C SER A 55 6.14 12.54 8.41
N LEU A 56 6.20 11.53 7.55
CA LEU A 56 7.35 11.25 6.66
C LEU A 56 7.39 12.16 5.42
N GLY A 57 6.49 13.12 5.31
CA GLY A 57 6.41 14.08 4.21
C GLY A 57 5.72 13.55 2.95
N LEU A 58 5.06 12.39 3.01
CA LEU A 58 4.47 11.73 1.85
C LEU A 58 3.04 12.20 1.57
N TYR A 59 2.69 12.29 0.29
CA TYR A 59 1.31 12.35 -0.16
C TYR A 59 0.73 10.95 -0.19
N THR A 60 -0.31 10.73 0.60
CA THR A 60 -0.89 9.40 0.84
C THR A 60 -2.34 9.33 0.40
N LEU A 61 -2.69 8.29 -0.35
CA LEU A 61 -4.07 7.93 -0.65
C LEU A 61 -4.45 6.65 0.10
N MET A 62 -5.55 6.69 0.84
CA MET A 62 -6.23 5.50 1.34
C MET A 62 -7.25 5.04 0.30
N VAL A 63 -7.11 3.83 -0.20
CA VAL A 63 -8.11 3.14 -1.03
C VAL A 63 -8.74 2.07 -0.17
N ASP A 64 -9.96 2.32 0.27
CA ASP A 64 -10.69 1.42 1.16
C ASP A 64 -11.72 0.59 0.38
N ALA A 65 -11.32 -0.62 0.02
CA ALA A 65 -12.15 -1.62 -0.64
C ALA A 65 -12.71 -2.67 0.35
N SER A 66 -12.57 -2.44 1.66
CA SER A 66 -13.06 -3.37 2.67
C SER A 66 -14.59 -3.51 2.68
N GLU A 67 -15.07 -4.54 3.35
CA GLU A 67 -16.51 -4.82 3.50
C GLU A 67 -17.26 -3.72 4.25
N ARG A 68 -16.57 -2.96 5.10
CA ARG A 68 -17.12 -1.85 5.87
C ARG A 68 -17.14 -0.53 5.10
N SER A 69 -16.36 -0.42 4.04
CA SER A 69 -16.30 0.79 3.21
C SER A 69 -17.65 1.07 2.53
N PRO A 70 -18.05 2.33 2.37
CA PRO A 70 -19.21 2.68 1.58
C PRO A 70 -19.11 2.14 0.14
N ARG A 71 -20.22 1.63 -0.39
CA ARG A 71 -20.26 1.27 -1.81
C ARG A 71 -20.25 2.53 -2.66
N VAL A 72 -19.38 2.58 -3.65
CA VAL A 72 -19.43 3.62 -4.69
C VAL A 72 -20.71 3.39 -5.50
N ARG A 73 -21.63 4.36 -5.42
CA ARG A 73 -22.83 4.37 -6.26
C ARG A 73 -22.42 4.51 -7.71
N GLU A 74 -23.19 3.90 -8.58
CA GLU A 74 -22.95 3.77 -10.01
C GLU A 74 -22.45 5.05 -10.68
N GLY A 75 -21.24 5.00 -11.15
CA GLY A 75 -20.59 5.93 -12.05
C GLY A 75 -19.57 5.14 -12.84
N GLY A 76 -19.55 5.30 -14.17
CA GLY A 76 -18.66 4.54 -15.04
C GLY A 76 -17.20 4.59 -14.60
N PHE A 77 -16.37 3.72 -15.16
CA PHE A 77 -14.93 3.63 -14.92
C PHE A 77 -14.16 4.95 -15.18
N ASP A 78 -14.83 5.94 -15.78
CA ASP A 78 -14.30 7.25 -16.08
C ASP A 78 -14.44 8.19 -14.88
N GLY A 79 -13.32 8.46 -14.22
CA GLY A 79 -13.21 9.55 -13.27
C GLY A 79 -13.20 9.18 -11.79
N LEU A 80 -12.38 8.20 -11.37
CA LEU A 80 -12.15 7.92 -9.95
C LEU A 80 -11.76 9.18 -9.15
N ALA A 81 -11.15 10.17 -9.79
CA ALA A 81 -10.78 11.44 -9.16
C ALA A 81 -11.97 12.17 -8.50
N LYS A 82 -13.20 12.01 -9.03
CA LYS A 82 -14.41 12.63 -8.48
C LYS A 82 -14.83 12.03 -7.11
N PHE A 83 -14.37 10.84 -6.81
CA PHE A 83 -14.69 10.11 -5.58
C PHE A 83 -13.58 10.18 -4.54
N ILE A 84 -12.46 10.85 -4.87
CA ILE A 84 -11.37 11.05 -3.94
C ILE A 84 -11.69 12.24 -3.04
N GLU A 85 -11.79 11.97 -1.75
CA GLU A 85 -12.06 12.96 -0.72
C GLU A 85 -10.75 13.42 -0.08
N PRO A 86 -10.40 14.71 -0.14
CA PRO A 86 -9.25 15.23 0.60
C PRO A 86 -9.53 15.15 2.12
N ARG A 87 -8.56 14.69 2.88
CA ARG A 87 -8.61 14.61 4.34
C ARG A 87 -7.65 15.61 5.01
N SER A 88 -6.58 15.98 4.31
CA SER A 88 -5.64 17.06 4.64
C SER A 88 -4.91 17.47 3.36
N ASP A 89 -3.93 18.37 3.48
CA ASP A 89 -3.10 18.80 2.35
C ASP A 89 -2.32 17.65 1.70
N ARG A 90 -2.07 16.56 2.44
CA ARG A 90 -1.28 15.41 1.96
C ARG A 90 -1.99 14.06 2.10
N ARG A 91 -3.21 14.04 2.59
CA ARG A 91 -3.98 12.80 2.76
C ARG A 91 -5.28 12.87 1.99
N ALA A 92 -5.59 11.80 1.27
CA ALA A 92 -6.85 11.63 0.56
C ALA A 92 -7.43 10.24 0.84
N TYR A 93 -8.73 10.09 0.62
CA TYR A 93 -9.48 8.86 0.85
C TYR A 93 -10.35 8.56 -0.36
N LEU A 94 -10.39 7.27 -0.74
CA LEU A 94 -11.25 6.74 -1.78
C LEU A 94 -12.02 5.54 -1.22
N ALA A 95 -13.34 5.67 -1.08
CA ALA A 95 -14.20 4.51 -0.86
C ALA A 95 -14.23 3.67 -2.16
N ALA A 96 -13.85 2.39 -2.06
CA ALA A 96 -13.62 1.55 -3.22
C ALA A 96 -14.28 0.17 -3.13
N ARG A 97 -15.25 -0.03 -2.21
CA ARG A 97 -15.92 -1.31 -2.03
C ARG A 97 -16.58 -1.80 -3.31
N GLY A 98 -16.20 -3.01 -3.75
CA GLY A 98 -16.68 -3.64 -4.97
C GLY A 98 -16.03 -3.12 -6.26
N LEU A 99 -15.21 -2.07 -6.21
CA LEU A 99 -14.49 -1.59 -7.40
C LEU A 99 -13.44 -2.60 -7.88
N PRO A 100 -12.59 -3.20 -7.02
CA PRO A 100 -11.59 -4.18 -7.46
C PRO A 100 -12.20 -5.35 -8.23
N GLU A 101 -13.35 -5.85 -7.79
CA GLU A 101 -14.07 -6.95 -8.43
C GLU A 101 -14.55 -6.55 -9.83
N ARG A 102 -15.26 -5.44 -9.94
CA ARG A 102 -15.75 -4.91 -11.21
C ARG A 102 -14.66 -4.63 -12.24
N TRP A 103 -13.50 -4.13 -11.77
CA TRP A 103 -12.35 -3.90 -12.64
C TRP A 103 -11.69 -5.21 -13.08
N SER A 104 -11.67 -6.23 -12.24
CA SER A 104 -11.14 -7.54 -12.58
C SER A 104 -11.94 -8.23 -13.68
N GLU A 105 -13.24 -7.95 -13.77
CA GLU A 105 -14.14 -8.43 -14.82
C GLU A 105 -14.05 -7.62 -16.13
N SER A 106 -13.42 -6.45 -16.08
CA SER A 106 -13.22 -5.58 -17.24
C SER A 106 -12.01 -6.00 -18.08
N VAL A 107 -11.94 -5.51 -19.32
CA VAL A 107 -10.79 -5.71 -20.23
C VAL A 107 -9.49 -5.15 -19.63
N ALA A 108 -9.57 -4.10 -18.82
CA ALA A 108 -8.42 -3.48 -18.19
C ALA A 108 -7.82 -4.31 -17.03
N GLY A 109 -8.62 -5.20 -16.44
CA GLY A 109 -8.21 -6.10 -15.39
C GLY A 109 -7.73 -5.42 -14.11
N PRO A 110 -7.13 -6.20 -13.18
CA PRO A 110 -6.64 -5.68 -11.90
C PRO A 110 -5.62 -4.55 -12.04
N ARG A 111 -4.76 -4.61 -13.04
CA ARG A 111 -3.77 -3.54 -13.33
C ARG A 111 -4.40 -2.25 -13.78
N GLY A 112 -5.51 -2.33 -14.51
CA GLY A 112 -6.29 -1.17 -14.91
C GLY A 112 -6.79 -0.40 -13.69
N PHE A 113 -7.23 -1.10 -12.65
CA PHE A 113 -7.63 -0.49 -11.39
C PHE A 113 -6.48 0.26 -10.70
N LEU A 114 -5.32 -0.40 -10.54
CA LEU A 114 -4.15 0.24 -9.94
C LEU A 114 -3.70 1.48 -10.72
N ARG A 115 -3.74 1.40 -12.05
CA ARG A 115 -3.41 2.54 -12.92
C ARG A 115 -4.41 3.67 -12.76
N ALA A 116 -5.71 3.36 -12.75
CA ALA A 116 -6.76 4.36 -12.57
C ALA A 116 -6.65 5.09 -11.23
N ILE A 117 -6.24 4.39 -10.15
CA ILE A 117 -5.94 5.00 -8.85
C ILE A 117 -4.80 6.02 -8.99
N ILE A 118 -3.71 5.66 -9.65
CA ILE A 118 -2.54 6.54 -9.82
C ILE A 118 -2.89 7.75 -10.68
N ASP A 119 -3.63 7.54 -11.75
CA ASP A 119 -4.05 8.60 -12.66
C ASP A 119 -5.04 9.57 -11.97
N ALA A 120 -5.89 9.05 -11.07
CA ALA A 120 -6.84 9.85 -10.29
C ALA A 120 -6.18 10.64 -9.14
N ALA A 121 -5.08 10.15 -8.59
CA ALA A 121 -4.35 10.78 -7.47
C ALA A 121 -2.88 11.04 -7.85
N PRO A 122 -2.63 11.94 -8.80
CA PRO A 122 -1.30 12.11 -9.39
C PRO A 122 -0.23 12.61 -8.41
N LEU A 123 -0.55 13.11 -7.24
CA LEU A 123 0.40 13.53 -6.21
C LEU A 123 0.77 12.41 -5.23
N SER A 124 0.00 11.33 -5.16
CA SER A 124 0.22 10.27 -4.18
C SER A 124 1.52 9.53 -4.44
N GLN A 125 2.32 9.36 -3.40
CA GLN A 125 3.57 8.61 -3.36
C GLN A 125 3.37 7.26 -2.68
N ALA A 126 2.47 7.20 -1.70
CA ALA A 126 2.05 6.01 -1.00
C ALA A 126 0.53 5.79 -1.18
N VAL A 127 0.14 4.56 -1.46
CA VAL A 127 -1.26 4.14 -1.51
C VAL A 127 -1.45 3.02 -0.49
N LEU A 128 -2.22 3.28 0.56
CA LEU A 128 -2.70 2.25 1.47
C LEU A 128 -3.89 1.55 0.78
N LEU A 129 -3.69 0.32 0.36
CA LEU A 129 -4.74 -0.49 -0.27
C LEU A 129 -5.34 -1.42 0.78
N HIS A 130 -6.43 -0.98 1.40
CA HIS A 130 -7.14 -1.70 2.44
C HIS A 130 -8.26 -2.55 1.82
N ALA A 131 -8.10 -3.86 1.84
CA ALA A 131 -9.01 -4.80 1.21
C ALA A 131 -8.93 -6.20 1.85
N SER A 132 -9.83 -7.08 1.48
CA SER A 132 -9.75 -8.50 1.87
C SER A 132 -8.49 -9.16 1.29
N ALA A 133 -8.02 -10.23 1.93
CA ALA A 133 -6.87 -11.01 1.44
C ALA A 133 -7.09 -11.50 0.00
N ALA A 134 -8.33 -11.87 -0.35
CA ALA A 134 -8.69 -12.31 -1.70
C ALA A 134 -8.52 -11.21 -2.75
N GLU A 135 -8.98 -10.00 -2.44
CA GLU A 135 -8.85 -8.86 -3.34
C GLU A 135 -7.40 -8.41 -3.47
N LEU A 136 -6.64 -8.38 -2.37
CA LEU A 136 -5.20 -8.07 -2.40
C LEU A 136 -4.43 -9.07 -3.24
N ALA A 137 -4.71 -10.37 -3.09
CA ALA A 137 -4.12 -11.42 -3.92
C ALA A 137 -4.43 -11.22 -5.41
N ARG A 138 -5.67 -10.86 -5.74
CA ARG A 138 -6.10 -10.59 -7.12
C ARG A 138 -5.44 -9.35 -7.70
N LEU A 139 -5.36 -8.25 -6.94
CA LEU A 139 -4.86 -6.97 -7.42
C LEU A 139 -3.33 -6.93 -7.55
N LEU A 140 -2.62 -7.51 -6.59
CA LEU A 140 -1.17 -7.39 -6.48
C LEU A 140 -0.43 -8.73 -6.64
N GLY A 141 -1.16 -9.85 -6.65
CA GLY A 141 -0.57 -11.20 -6.65
C GLY A 141 -0.09 -11.69 -8.01
N SER A 142 -0.57 -11.11 -9.11
CA SER A 142 -0.10 -11.46 -10.45
C SER A 142 1.38 -11.08 -10.57
N GLY A 143 2.27 -12.07 -10.45
CA GLY A 143 3.73 -11.94 -10.54
C GLY A 143 4.24 -11.53 -11.93
N GLU A 144 3.45 -10.81 -12.70
CA GLU A 144 3.86 -10.24 -13.98
C GLU A 144 4.97 -9.21 -13.79
N GLN A 145 5.93 -9.28 -14.68
CA GLN A 145 7.18 -8.51 -14.69
C GLN A 145 7.03 -7.06 -14.24
N GLY A 146 7.56 -6.73 -13.07
CA GLY A 146 7.76 -5.36 -12.61
C GLY A 146 7.14 -4.96 -11.27
N LEU A 147 6.32 -5.81 -10.62
CA LEU A 147 5.93 -5.61 -9.23
C LEU A 147 6.81 -6.52 -8.34
N SER A 148 7.51 -5.94 -7.37
CA SER A 148 8.10 -6.71 -6.28
C SER A 148 6.96 -7.34 -5.48
N ARG A 149 7.18 -8.55 -4.94
CA ARG A 149 6.21 -9.14 -4.01
C ARG A 149 6.10 -8.24 -2.79
N PRO A 150 4.92 -7.68 -2.51
CA PRO A 150 4.78 -6.83 -1.33
C PRO A 150 4.68 -7.68 -0.06
N ARG A 151 5.04 -7.07 1.05
CA ARG A 151 4.79 -7.62 2.37
C ARG A 151 3.49 -7.00 2.91
N PRO A 152 2.41 -7.78 3.07
CA PRO A 152 1.13 -7.25 3.54
C PRO A 152 1.19 -6.87 5.02
N LEU A 153 0.47 -5.82 5.37
CA LEU A 153 0.21 -5.42 6.73
C LEU A 153 -1.10 -6.03 7.20
N VAL A 154 -1.07 -6.80 8.27
CA VAL A 154 -2.25 -7.47 8.84
C VAL A 154 -2.71 -6.71 10.08
N LEU A 155 -3.98 -6.32 10.10
CA LEU A 155 -4.61 -5.72 11.27
C LEU A 155 -5.17 -6.84 12.16
N CYS A 156 -4.88 -6.76 13.46
CA CYS A 156 -5.36 -7.73 14.45
C CYS A 156 -5.62 -7.06 15.80
N ASP A 157 -6.38 -7.71 16.65
CA ASP A 157 -6.50 -7.45 18.09
C ASP A 157 -6.51 -8.78 18.85
N GLU A 158 -6.71 -8.76 20.16
CA GLU A 158 -6.66 -9.97 21.00
C GLU A 158 -7.90 -10.86 20.91
N ARG A 159 -8.97 -10.43 20.25
CA ARG A 159 -10.21 -11.17 20.15
C ARG A 159 -10.07 -12.39 19.25
N ALA A 160 -10.64 -13.51 19.69
CA ALA A 160 -10.52 -14.79 19.00
C ALA A 160 -10.94 -14.72 17.50
N ASP A 161 -12.01 -13.97 17.19
CA ASP A 161 -12.49 -13.82 15.82
C ASP A 161 -11.51 -13.01 14.96
N ALA A 162 -10.88 -11.95 15.53
CA ALA A 162 -9.89 -11.16 14.84
C ALA A 162 -8.62 -11.98 14.56
N VAL A 163 -8.17 -12.77 15.54
CA VAL A 163 -7.00 -13.66 15.38
C VAL A 163 -7.28 -14.75 14.35
N THR A 164 -8.47 -15.36 14.40
CA THR A 164 -8.87 -16.40 13.44
C THR A 164 -8.94 -15.86 12.02
N HIS A 165 -9.50 -14.66 11.86
CA HIS A 165 -9.57 -13.99 10.56
C HIS A 165 -8.18 -13.59 10.03
N ALA A 166 -7.30 -13.08 10.89
CA ALA A 166 -5.93 -12.75 10.53
C ALA A 166 -5.18 -14.00 10.05
N TYR A 167 -5.27 -15.12 10.78
CA TYR A 167 -4.67 -16.40 10.39
C TYR A 167 -5.20 -16.90 9.04
N ALA A 168 -6.54 -16.88 8.84
CA ALA A 168 -7.15 -17.32 7.60
C ALA A 168 -6.69 -16.46 6.40
N SER A 169 -6.56 -15.15 6.61
CA SER A 169 -6.07 -14.20 5.60
C SER A 169 -4.62 -14.46 5.23
N LEU A 170 -3.74 -14.66 6.22
CA LEU A 170 -2.33 -15.01 5.99
C LEU A 170 -2.19 -16.33 5.25
N LYS A 171 -2.92 -17.37 5.68
CA LYS A 171 -2.93 -18.66 5.00
C LYS A 171 -3.36 -18.51 3.54
N ARG A 172 -4.39 -17.73 3.28
CA ARG A 172 -4.88 -17.47 1.92
C ARG A 172 -3.81 -16.81 1.05
N LEU A 173 -3.18 -15.74 1.54
CA LEU A 173 -2.11 -15.04 0.82
C LEU A 173 -0.91 -15.94 0.56
N ALA A 174 -0.54 -16.79 1.51
CA ALA A 174 0.56 -17.73 1.34
C ALA A 174 0.24 -18.82 0.29
N THR A 175 -0.99 -19.35 0.28
CA THR A 175 -1.40 -20.44 -0.62
C THR A 175 -1.76 -19.98 -2.02
N GLU A 176 -2.44 -18.83 -2.18
CA GLU A 176 -2.90 -18.36 -3.49
C GLU A 176 -1.81 -17.60 -4.27
N VAL A 177 -0.98 -16.80 -3.60
CA VAL A 177 0.00 -15.91 -4.27
C VAL A 177 1.42 -16.04 -3.73
N GLY A 178 1.66 -16.96 -2.79
CA GLY A 178 2.98 -17.23 -2.22
C GLY A 178 3.53 -16.10 -1.33
N TRP A 179 2.68 -15.22 -0.80
CA TRP A 179 3.08 -14.19 0.15
C TRP A 179 3.17 -14.79 1.54
N ARG A 180 4.37 -15.09 1.97
CA ARG A 180 4.63 -15.70 3.28
C ARG A 180 5.11 -14.71 4.32
N GLU A 181 5.76 -13.64 3.88
CA GLU A 181 6.20 -12.56 4.76
C GLU A 181 5.05 -11.57 5.04
N HIS A 182 4.93 -11.12 6.26
CA HIS A 182 3.92 -10.13 6.67
C HIS A 182 4.42 -9.27 7.83
N ASP A 183 3.82 -8.09 7.97
CA ASP A 183 3.89 -7.25 9.16
C ASP A 183 2.55 -7.27 9.89
N MET A 184 2.55 -6.98 11.18
CA MET A 184 1.35 -6.98 12.00
C MET A 184 1.20 -5.67 12.76
N LEU A 185 0.01 -5.07 12.69
CA LEU A 185 -0.37 -3.94 13.52
C LEU A 185 -1.49 -4.37 14.46
N MET A 186 -1.17 -4.39 15.76
CA MET A 186 -2.09 -4.78 16.82
C MET A 186 -2.86 -3.57 17.35
N SER A 187 -4.17 -3.70 17.43
CA SER A 187 -5.03 -2.77 18.17
C SER A 187 -5.15 -3.23 19.61
N ALA A 188 -4.65 -2.42 20.55
CA ALA A 188 -4.80 -2.69 21.97
C ALA A 188 -5.88 -1.80 22.60
N GLU A 189 -6.48 -2.27 23.68
CA GLU A 189 -7.37 -1.47 24.53
C GLU A 189 -6.58 -0.79 25.64
N ILE A 190 -7.13 0.31 26.20
CA ILE A 190 -6.42 1.18 27.16
C ILE A 190 -5.98 0.42 28.42
N ASP A 191 -6.81 -0.48 28.93
CA ASP A 191 -6.59 -1.20 30.20
C ASP A 191 -6.44 -2.72 30.01
N ALA A 192 -6.28 -3.16 28.76
CA ALA A 192 -6.05 -4.58 28.50
C ALA A 192 -4.64 -5.00 28.96
N PRO A 193 -4.48 -6.19 29.54
CA PRO A 193 -3.16 -6.76 29.73
C PRO A 193 -2.48 -6.87 28.38
N ALA A 194 -1.17 -6.54 28.34
CA ALA A 194 -0.42 -6.53 27.08
C ALA A 194 -0.66 -7.81 26.25
N SER A 195 -1.19 -7.64 25.06
CA SER A 195 -1.57 -8.74 24.16
C SER A 195 -0.39 -9.31 23.36
N TRP A 196 0.84 -9.01 23.79
CA TRP A 196 2.09 -9.39 23.13
C TRP A 196 2.24 -10.89 22.81
N HIS A 197 1.51 -11.76 23.50
CA HIS A 197 1.51 -13.20 23.22
C HIS A 197 0.70 -13.59 21.99
N VAL A 198 -0.26 -12.77 21.55
CA VAL A 198 -1.11 -13.05 20.36
C VAL A 198 -0.26 -13.05 19.09
N PRO A 199 0.55 -12.02 18.79
CA PRO A 199 1.42 -12.02 17.62
C PRO A 199 2.36 -13.23 17.58
N GLY A 200 2.99 -13.57 18.71
CA GLY A 200 3.90 -14.70 18.78
C GLY A 200 3.24 -16.05 18.50
N ARG A 201 2.02 -16.27 19.03
CA ARG A 201 1.24 -17.49 18.72
C ARG A 201 0.80 -17.54 17.26
N LEU A 202 0.35 -16.42 16.72
CA LEU A 202 -0.06 -16.36 15.33
C LEU A 202 1.13 -16.61 14.39
N ALA A 203 2.29 -16.01 14.68
CA ALA A 203 3.52 -16.23 13.93
C ALA A 203 3.96 -17.70 14.00
N GLN A 204 3.93 -18.33 15.17
CA GLN A 204 4.26 -19.75 15.33
C GLN A 204 3.31 -20.66 14.54
N CYS A 205 2.00 -20.38 14.56
CA CYS A 205 1.02 -21.12 13.77
C CYS A 205 1.25 -20.90 12.25
N ALA A 206 1.54 -19.67 11.85
CA ALA A 206 1.78 -19.34 10.45
C ALA A 206 3.03 -20.07 9.92
N ASP A 207 4.13 -20.05 10.67
CA ASP A 207 5.35 -20.77 10.32
C ASP A 207 5.10 -22.28 10.20
N LEU A 208 4.49 -22.88 11.21
CA LEU A 208 4.26 -24.33 11.27
C LEU A 208 3.39 -24.85 10.12
N PHE A 209 2.33 -24.12 9.75
CA PHE A 209 1.33 -24.64 8.81
C PHE A 209 1.55 -24.23 7.35
N PHE A 210 2.20 -23.10 7.09
CA PHE A 210 2.42 -22.64 5.71
C PHE A 210 3.76 -21.87 5.51
N GLY A 211 4.67 -21.92 6.48
CA GLY A 211 5.97 -21.25 6.41
C GLY A 211 5.85 -19.73 6.39
N GLY A 212 4.88 -19.19 7.14
CA GLY A 212 4.67 -17.76 7.26
C GLY A 212 5.72 -17.10 8.16
N VAL A 213 6.24 -15.95 7.75
CA VAL A 213 7.27 -15.19 8.49
C VAL A 213 6.71 -13.83 8.87
N GLN A 214 6.61 -13.57 10.16
CA GLN A 214 6.32 -12.24 10.69
C GLN A 214 7.63 -11.44 10.79
N ASN A 215 7.72 -10.34 10.02
CA ASN A 215 8.93 -9.50 10.02
C ASN A 215 8.89 -8.44 11.10
N ASP A 216 7.78 -7.72 11.21
CA ASP A 216 7.62 -6.65 12.18
C ASP A 216 6.24 -6.73 12.85
N CYS A 217 6.16 -6.22 14.08
CA CYS A 217 4.92 -6.14 14.83
C CYS A 217 4.91 -4.89 15.70
N LEU A 218 3.86 -4.09 15.57
CA LEU A 218 3.66 -2.92 16.41
C LEU A 218 2.27 -2.98 17.06
N GLU A 219 2.23 -2.69 18.36
CA GLU A 219 1.00 -2.55 19.12
C GLU A 219 0.73 -1.06 19.37
N ILE A 220 -0.48 -0.63 19.09
CA ILE A 220 -0.93 0.73 19.39
C ILE A 220 -2.32 0.73 20.03
N VAL A 221 -2.58 1.71 20.89
CA VAL A 221 -3.90 1.99 21.46
C VAL A 221 -4.56 3.07 20.60
N PRO A 222 -5.47 2.72 19.67
CA PRO A 222 -5.99 3.67 18.69
C PRO A 222 -6.83 4.78 19.30
N THR A 223 -7.51 4.52 20.40
CA THR A 223 -8.40 5.46 21.09
C THR A 223 -7.65 6.48 21.95
N ARG A 224 -6.36 6.27 22.27
CA ARG A 224 -5.55 7.15 23.10
C ARG A 224 -4.74 8.12 22.25
N PRO A 225 -4.61 9.40 22.62
CA PRO A 225 -3.69 10.31 21.94
C PRO A 225 -2.28 9.70 21.88
N ALA A 226 -1.65 9.73 20.69
CA ALA A 226 -0.31 9.19 20.55
C ALA A 226 0.69 10.03 21.34
N THR A 227 1.50 9.36 22.15
CA THR A 227 2.73 9.99 22.67
C THR A 227 3.70 10.18 21.51
N TRP A 228 4.69 11.09 21.66
CA TRP A 228 5.70 11.29 20.62
C TRP A 228 6.44 10.00 20.27
N ARG A 229 6.77 9.17 21.27
CA ARG A 229 7.42 7.87 21.06
C ARG A 229 6.56 6.90 20.26
N ALA A 230 5.27 6.82 20.58
CA ALA A 230 4.35 5.96 19.85
C ALA A 230 4.14 6.45 18.40
N ALA A 231 4.12 7.77 18.19
CA ALA A 231 4.04 8.35 16.84
C ALA A 231 5.32 8.06 16.03
N GLU A 232 6.50 8.20 16.64
CA GLU A 232 7.78 7.89 16.00
C GLU A 232 7.90 6.39 15.67
N ALA A 233 7.52 5.51 16.60
CA ALA A 233 7.50 4.06 16.37
C ALA A 233 6.57 3.68 15.21
N LEU A 234 5.37 4.28 15.15
CA LEU A 234 4.44 4.04 14.05
C LEU A 234 4.98 4.61 12.72
N ALA A 235 5.65 5.76 12.74
CA ALA A 235 6.27 6.31 11.53
C ALA A 235 7.39 5.40 11.01
N ALA A 236 8.26 4.89 11.87
CA ALA A 236 9.30 3.94 11.50
C ALA A 236 8.71 2.62 10.95
N PHE A 237 7.66 2.10 11.60
CA PHE A 237 6.95 0.91 11.14
C PHE A 237 6.31 1.13 9.76
N MET A 238 5.68 2.29 9.52
CA MET A 238 5.08 2.62 8.23
C MET A 238 6.13 2.88 7.14
N ASP A 239 7.32 3.39 7.49
CA ASP A 239 8.44 3.50 6.54
C ASP A 239 8.92 2.11 6.10
N SER A 240 9.07 1.16 7.02
CA SER A 240 9.38 -0.25 6.72
C SER A 240 8.32 -0.87 5.80
N ALA A 241 7.03 -0.69 6.11
CA ALA A 241 5.92 -1.17 5.29
C ALA A 241 5.91 -0.53 3.89
N LEU A 242 6.26 0.76 3.78
CA LEU A 242 6.40 1.46 2.50
C LEU A 242 7.51 0.85 1.64
N GLN A 243 8.68 0.59 2.23
CA GLN A 243 9.80 -0.04 1.53
C GLN A 243 9.45 -1.45 1.02
N ALA A 244 8.67 -2.18 1.80
CA ALA A 244 8.18 -3.51 1.46
C ALA A 244 6.95 -3.51 0.54
N GLY A 245 6.35 -2.35 0.25
CA GLY A 245 5.19 -2.18 -0.62
C GLY A 245 5.47 -2.51 -2.08
N ALA A 246 4.42 -2.82 -2.84
CA ALA A 246 4.53 -3.05 -4.27
C ALA A 246 4.82 -1.74 -5.01
N ALA A 247 5.95 -1.66 -5.71
CA ALA A 247 6.30 -0.51 -6.53
C ALA A 247 5.56 -0.58 -7.87
N PHE A 248 4.85 0.49 -8.23
CA PHE A 248 4.22 0.63 -9.53
C PHE A 248 4.84 1.77 -10.32
N VAL A 249 5.36 1.45 -11.51
CA VAL A 249 5.93 2.44 -12.42
C VAL A 249 4.96 2.61 -13.60
N PRO A 250 4.38 3.82 -13.81
CA PRO A 250 3.52 4.11 -14.94
C PRO A 250 4.20 3.80 -16.27
N ALA A 251 3.48 3.21 -17.22
CA ALA A 251 4.04 2.79 -18.52
C ALA A 251 4.64 3.96 -19.32
N SER A 252 4.12 5.17 -19.15
CA SER A 252 4.62 6.40 -19.77
C SER A 252 6.05 6.78 -19.35
N GLN A 253 6.57 6.21 -18.26
CA GLN A 253 7.90 6.48 -17.72
C GLN A 253 8.86 5.28 -17.84
N ARG A 254 8.43 4.18 -18.46
CA ARG A 254 9.34 3.07 -18.73
C ARG A 254 10.31 3.49 -19.84
N ARG A 255 11.59 3.67 -19.52
CA ARG A 255 12.62 3.81 -20.53
C ARG A 255 12.55 2.61 -21.46
N PRO A 256 12.56 2.80 -22.80
CA PRO A 256 12.69 1.69 -23.73
C PRO A 256 13.97 0.92 -23.40
N ARG A 257 13.89 -0.41 -23.32
CA ARG A 257 15.08 -1.25 -23.11
C ARG A 257 16.08 -0.93 -24.23
N PRO A 258 17.33 -0.54 -23.91
CA PRO A 258 18.35 -0.44 -24.93
C PRO A 258 18.62 -1.87 -25.47
N GLY A 259 18.27 -2.14 -26.72
CA GLY A 259 18.58 -3.43 -27.36
C GLY A 259 17.49 -4.12 -28.17
N ALA A 260 16.29 -3.58 -28.28
CA ALA A 260 15.33 -4.07 -29.28
C ALA A 260 15.59 -3.39 -30.62
N ALA A 261 16.58 -3.87 -31.38
CA ALA A 261 16.72 -3.48 -32.78
C ALA A 261 15.44 -3.83 -33.55
N PRO A 262 14.92 -2.93 -34.41
CA PRO A 262 13.76 -3.24 -35.23
C PRO A 262 14.09 -4.43 -36.12
N ARG A 263 13.26 -5.48 -36.09
CA ARG A 263 13.37 -6.58 -37.05
C ARG A 263 13.27 -6.02 -38.44
N PRO A 264 14.20 -6.38 -39.38
CA PRO A 264 14.09 -5.94 -40.76
C PRO A 264 12.79 -6.49 -41.34
N ILE A 265 12.01 -5.60 -41.95
CA ILE A 265 10.81 -5.96 -42.70
C ILE A 265 11.30 -6.77 -43.91
N SER A 266 11.00 -8.07 -43.93
CA SER A 266 11.24 -8.93 -45.08
C SER A 266 10.38 -8.45 -46.24
N SER A 267 11.01 -7.92 -47.27
CA SER A 267 10.34 -7.56 -48.53
C SER A 267 9.75 -8.81 -49.19
N PRO A 268 8.52 -8.78 -49.72
CA PRO A 268 7.99 -9.92 -50.44
C PRO A 268 8.77 -10.11 -51.73
N SER A 269 9.30 -11.34 -51.94
CA SER A 269 9.93 -11.79 -53.18
C SER A 269 8.90 -11.80 -54.31
N LEU A 270 9.08 -10.94 -55.30
CA LEU A 270 8.44 -11.04 -56.58
C LEU A 270 8.91 -12.31 -57.29
N GLN A 271 8.05 -13.31 -57.44
CA GLN A 271 8.24 -14.41 -58.38
C GLN A 271 7.99 -13.94 -59.80
N PRO A 272 8.85 -14.21 -60.77
CA PRO A 272 8.53 -13.95 -62.16
C PRO A 272 7.57 -15.04 -62.69
N MET A 273 6.48 -14.57 -63.30
CA MET A 273 5.62 -15.41 -64.13
C MET A 273 6.35 -15.76 -65.42
N VAL A 274 6.45 -17.07 -65.70
CA VAL A 274 6.62 -17.63 -67.05
C VAL A 274 5.39 -18.47 -67.37
#